data_e7669fe8cfa1f6a7d067c9cf2140192d
#
_entry.id   e7669fe8cfa1f6a7d067c9cf2140192d
#
_cell.length_a   1.000
_cell.length_b   1.000
_cell.length_c   1.000
_cell.angle_alpha   90.00
_cell.angle_beta   90.00
_cell.angle_gamma   90.00
#
_symmetry.space_group_name_H-M   'P 1'
#
loop_
_entity.id
_entity.type
_entity.pdbx_description
1 polymer ?
#
loop_
_entity_poly.entity_id
_entity_poly.type
_entity_poly.pdbx_seq_one_letter_code
_entity_poly.pdbx_strand_id
1 'polypeptide(L)'
;MDFDFNLILVPATLIFFLVWLLDKLVLKQRANKGREQENFLIGWAYDFWPVLAVVLVLRSFLYEPFNIPSDSMVPTLETGDFILVNKFDYGVRLPIVNSKILDVGAPKRGEVIVFRYPPKPKISYIKRVVGLPGDYIQFKSGQLLINGQQVAKVVTEVQREEDQLETPKVYYFQETLGEHQHVIRYLDGRNPLVEQFHFAQLKGAEALIPFVAKANDVFIESNGADWEVTVPQGQYFAMGDNRDQSADSRFWGFVPESNLTGRAFYVWMHKEPGLHLPSFSRNGKIN
;
A
#
# COMPACT_ATOMS: atom_id res chain seq x y z
N MET A 1 6.31 10.73 -8.14
CA MET A 1 7.51 9.90 -8.39
C MET A 1 8.06 9.59 -7.02
N ASP A 2 7.78 8.39 -6.50
CA ASP A 2 8.24 8.02 -5.17
C ASP A 2 9.75 7.79 -5.26
N PHE A 3 10.50 8.70 -4.66
CA PHE A 3 11.95 8.59 -4.59
C PHE A 3 12.30 7.54 -3.53
N ASP A 4 12.92 6.44 -3.96
CA ASP A 4 13.41 5.44 -3.01
C ASP A 4 14.62 5.99 -2.24
N PHE A 5 14.32 6.51 -1.05
CA PHE A 5 15.33 7.09 -0.15
C PHE A 5 16.44 6.08 0.23
N ASN A 6 16.18 4.78 0.12
CA ASN A 6 17.21 3.76 0.38
C ASN A 6 18.37 3.84 -0.63
N LEU A 7 18.14 4.37 -1.83
CA LEU A 7 19.21 4.60 -2.81
C LEU A 7 20.28 5.59 -2.33
N ILE A 8 19.94 6.48 -1.39
CA ILE A 8 20.90 7.38 -0.74
C ILE A 8 21.34 6.82 0.61
N LEU A 9 20.39 6.35 1.41
CA LEU A 9 20.65 5.94 2.80
C LEU A 9 21.60 4.74 2.88
N VAL A 10 21.43 3.72 2.02
CA VAL A 10 22.30 2.52 2.03
C VAL A 10 23.74 2.87 1.67
N PRO A 11 24.04 3.55 0.53
CA PRO A 11 25.41 3.93 0.21
C PRO A 11 26.03 4.86 1.25
N ALA A 12 25.31 5.85 1.75
CA ALA A 12 25.80 6.77 2.76
C ALA A 12 26.19 6.02 4.05
N THR A 13 25.31 5.14 4.54
CA THR A 13 25.60 4.31 5.72
C THR A 13 26.84 3.44 5.51
N LEU A 14 26.95 2.79 4.35
CA LEU A 14 28.10 1.93 4.03
C LEU A 14 29.41 2.74 3.93
N ILE A 15 29.40 3.91 3.29
CA ILE A 15 30.60 4.77 3.17
C ILE A 15 31.07 5.18 4.56
N PHE A 16 30.19 5.73 5.41
CA PHE A 16 30.58 6.14 6.75
C PHE A 16 31.01 4.95 7.62
N PHE A 17 30.37 3.80 7.50
CA PHE A 17 30.77 2.58 8.17
C PHE A 17 32.18 2.13 7.75
N LEU A 18 32.48 2.14 6.44
CA LEU A 18 33.79 1.75 5.93
C LEU A 18 34.90 2.72 6.37
N VAL A 19 34.64 4.04 6.37
CA VAL A 19 35.58 5.05 6.88
C VAL A 19 35.85 4.84 8.38
N TRP A 20 34.78 4.61 9.16
CA TRP A 20 34.89 4.28 10.58
C TRP A 20 35.72 3.00 10.81
N LEU A 21 35.44 1.94 10.06
CA LEU A 21 36.14 0.66 10.16
C LEU A 21 37.62 0.78 9.79
N LEU A 22 37.90 1.54 8.71
CA LEU A 22 39.27 1.83 8.26
C LEU A 22 40.05 2.58 9.32
N ASP A 23 39.47 3.59 9.95
CA ASP A 23 40.13 4.31 11.04
C ASP A 23 40.35 3.39 12.25
N LYS A 24 39.34 2.63 12.63
CA LYS A 24 39.39 1.76 13.81
C LYS A 24 40.46 0.65 13.67
N LEU A 25 40.60 0.08 12.49
CA LEU A 25 41.51 -1.07 12.27
C LEU A 25 42.88 -0.65 11.77
N VAL A 26 42.99 0.35 10.92
CA VAL A 26 44.21 0.69 10.17
C VAL A 26 44.81 2.04 10.57
N LEU A 27 44.05 3.15 10.38
CA LEU A 27 44.58 4.51 10.53
C LEU A 27 44.78 4.89 11.99
N LYS A 28 43.84 4.46 12.86
CA LYS A 28 43.83 4.72 14.31
C LYS A 28 43.98 6.21 14.68
N GLN A 29 43.55 7.13 13.79
CA GLN A 29 43.69 8.57 14.00
C GLN A 29 42.91 9.01 15.22
N ARG A 30 41.66 8.57 15.39
CA ARG A 30 40.83 8.87 16.57
C ARG A 30 41.49 8.44 17.87
N ALA A 31 42.11 7.24 17.88
CA ALA A 31 42.80 6.70 19.04
C ALA A 31 44.13 7.44 19.34
N ASN A 32 44.88 7.84 18.30
CA ASN A 32 46.22 8.40 18.47
C ASN A 32 46.23 9.92 18.60
N LYS A 33 45.32 10.64 17.90
CA LYS A 33 45.29 12.11 17.86
C LYS A 33 44.17 12.73 18.68
N GLY A 34 43.17 11.93 19.07
CA GLY A 34 41.94 12.42 19.72
C GLY A 34 40.98 13.10 18.76
N ARG A 35 39.83 13.52 19.29
CA ARG A 35 38.71 14.11 18.49
C ARG A 35 39.06 15.47 17.86
N GLU A 36 39.93 16.24 18.50
CA GLU A 36 40.25 17.59 18.04
C GLU A 36 41.22 17.65 16.86
N GLN A 37 42.02 16.62 16.67
CA GLN A 37 43.08 16.57 15.62
C GLN A 37 42.83 15.49 14.56
N GLU A 38 41.67 14.79 14.62
CA GLU A 38 41.31 13.82 13.58
C GLU A 38 40.84 14.53 12.28
N ASN A 39 40.93 13.81 11.17
CA ASN A 39 40.37 14.29 9.90
C ASN A 39 38.83 14.40 10.05
N PHE A 40 38.24 15.49 9.52
CA PHE A 40 36.82 15.76 9.63
C PHE A 40 35.93 14.62 9.08
N LEU A 41 36.38 13.90 8.04
CA LEU A 41 35.66 12.73 7.50
C LEU A 41 35.60 11.57 8.50
N ILE A 42 36.68 11.39 9.28
CA ILE A 42 36.73 10.39 10.35
C ILE A 42 35.77 10.79 11.47
N GLY A 43 35.80 12.06 11.89
CA GLY A 43 34.87 12.59 12.88
C GLY A 43 33.42 12.39 12.48
N TRP A 44 33.06 12.73 11.25
CA TRP A 44 31.73 12.50 10.72
C TRP A 44 31.36 11.02 10.63
N ALA A 45 32.30 10.15 10.27
CA ALA A 45 32.07 8.73 10.24
C ALA A 45 31.70 8.20 11.62
N TYR A 46 32.42 8.58 12.67
CA TYR A 46 32.08 8.17 14.04
C TYR A 46 30.75 8.72 14.54
N ASP A 47 30.38 9.94 14.17
CA ASP A 47 29.18 10.60 14.64
C ASP A 47 27.93 10.13 13.85
N PHE A 48 28.02 9.89 12.56
CA PHE A 48 26.85 9.65 11.71
C PHE A 48 26.57 8.16 11.40
N TRP A 49 27.62 7.32 11.20
CA TRP A 49 27.32 5.94 10.79
C TRP A 49 26.40 5.19 11.78
N PRO A 50 26.51 5.34 13.12
CA PRO A 50 25.60 4.59 14.03
C PRO A 50 24.16 5.07 13.89
N VAL A 51 23.96 6.38 13.74
CA VAL A 51 22.64 6.99 13.57
C VAL A 51 22.04 6.53 12.23
N LEU A 52 22.81 6.61 11.14
CA LEU A 52 22.37 6.16 9.83
C LEU A 52 22.07 4.65 9.82
N ALA A 53 22.86 3.83 10.53
CA ALA A 53 22.58 2.41 10.66
C ALA A 53 21.28 2.12 11.39
N VAL A 54 21.00 2.82 12.49
CA VAL A 54 19.72 2.70 13.19
C VAL A 54 18.57 3.11 12.30
N VAL A 55 18.66 4.27 11.63
CA VAL A 55 17.62 4.75 10.70
C VAL A 55 17.44 3.77 9.55
N LEU A 56 18.52 3.23 8.99
CA LEU A 56 18.47 2.22 7.92
C LEU A 56 17.73 0.96 8.38
N VAL A 57 18.04 0.45 9.56
CA VAL A 57 17.37 -0.74 10.12
C VAL A 57 15.90 -0.46 10.35
N LEU A 58 15.56 0.65 11.03
CA LEU A 58 14.17 1.00 11.31
C LEU A 58 13.36 1.13 10.03
N ARG A 59 13.86 1.91 9.07
CA ARG A 59 13.17 2.18 7.81
C ARG A 59 13.12 0.97 6.85
N SER A 60 14.19 0.16 6.81
CA SER A 60 14.26 -0.98 5.92
C SER A 60 13.41 -2.16 6.38
N PHE A 61 13.31 -2.36 7.70
CA PHE A 61 12.76 -3.60 8.23
C PHE A 61 11.52 -3.41 9.12
N LEU A 62 11.28 -2.22 9.68
CA LEU A 62 10.19 -2.02 10.63
C LEU A 62 9.07 -1.16 10.06
N TYR A 63 9.25 0.16 10.06
CA TYR A 63 8.18 1.10 9.73
C TYR A 63 8.60 2.09 8.66
N GLU A 64 7.70 2.33 7.72
CA GLU A 64 7.89 3.33 6.67
C GLU A 64 6.69 4.30 6.63
N PRO A 65 6.93 5.61 6.70
CA PRO A 65 5.87 6.60 6.52
C PRO A 65 5.53 6.75 5.03
N PHE A 66 4.24 6.78 4.72
CA PHE A 66 3.71 7.09 3.40
C PHE A 66 2.72 8.25 3.47
N ASN A 67 2.68 9.06 2.42
CA ASN A 67 1.66 10.08 2.21
C ASN A 67 0.59 9.54 1.26
N ILE A 68 -0.67 9.80 1.56
CA ILE A 68 -1.82 9.40 0.74
C ILE A 68 -2.09 10.49 -0.30
N PRO A 69 -1.88 10.23 -1.60
CA PRO A 69 -2.03 11.24 -2.65
C PRO A 69 -3.40 11.21 -3.34
N SER A 70 -4.31 10.31 -2.97
CA SER A 70 -5.56 10.10 -3.69
C SER A 70 -6.69 9.64 -2.78
N ASP A 71 -7.93 9.84 -3.23
CA ASP A 71 -9.15 9.55 -2.49
C ASP A 71 -9.66 8.12 -2.65
N SER A 72 -8.87 7.22 -3.23
CA SER A 72 -9.31 5.84 -3.53
C SER A 72 -9.65 4.99 -2.29
N MET A 73 -9.21 5.43 -1.10
CA MET A 73 -9.44 4.75 0.18
C MET A 73 -10.37 5.53 1.12
N VAL A 74 -10.98 6.61 0.64
CA VAL A 74 -11.99 7.37 1.43
C VAL A 74 -13.19 6.47 1.72
N PRO A 75 -13.73 6.46 2.94
CA PRO A 75 -13.46 7.40 4.06
C PRO A 75 -12.34 6.95 5.01
N THR A 76 -11.80 5.75 4.83
CA THR A 76 -10.76 5.22 5.73
C THR A 76 -9.50 6.08 5.72
N LEU A 77 -9.03 6.44 4.52
CA LEU A 77 -7.87 7.32 4.32
C LEU A 77 -8.24 8.44 3.35
N GLU A 78 -7.81 9.66 3.65
CA GLU A 78 -8.04 10.85 2.85
C GLU A 78 -6.73 11.36 2.23
N THR A 79 -6.85 12.08 1.11
CA THR A 79 -5.70 12.77 0.52
C THR A 79 -5.07 13.73 1.52
N GLY A 80 -3.76 13.57 1.75
CA GLY A 80 -3.01 14.33 2.76
C GLY A 80 -2.78 13.59 4.08
N ASP A 81 -3.36 12.40 4.28
CA ASP A 81 -3.03 11.55 5.42
C ASP A 81 -1.60 11.02 5.31
N PHE A 82 -0.87 11.04 6.41
CA PHE A 82 0.42 10.39 6.59
C PHE A 82 0.22 9.14 7.44
N ILE A 83 0.53 8.01 6.86
CA ILE A 83 0.34 6.70 7.48
C ILE A 83 1.67 6.03 7.84
N LEU A 84 1.64 5.11 8.79
CA LEU A 84 2.72 4.19 9.08
C LEU A 84 2.42 2.82 8.50
N VAL A 85 3.40 2.28 7.79
CA VAL A 85 3.36 0.96 7.18
C VAL A 85 4.32 0.03 7.89
N ASN A 86 3.81 -1.07 8.43
CA ASN A 86 4.61 -2.13 9.02
C ASN A 86 5.09 -3.07 7.91
N LYS A 87 6.40 -3.07 7.68
CA LYS A 87 7.04 -3.90 6.65
C LYS A 87 7.31 -5.31 7.13
N PHE A 88 7.41 -5.50 8.43
CA PHE A 88 7.76 -6.77 9.04
C PHE A 88 6.60 -7.79 8.98
N ASP A 89 5.34 -7.34 8.99
CA ASP A 89 4.16 -8.22 9.06
C ASP A 89 4.11 -9.26 7.92
N TYR A 90 4.64 -8.92 6.73
CA TYR A 90 4.59 -9.80 5.56
C TYR A 90 5.96 -10.39 5.18
N GLY A 91 6.88 -10.38 6.12
CA GLY A 91 8.23 -10.91 5.97
C GLY A 91 9.31 -9.85 5.79
N VAL A 92 10.51 -10.21 6.19
CA VAL A 92 11.68 -9.33 6.08
C VAL A 92 12.22 -9.35 4.66
N ARG A 93 12.36 -8.16 4.05
CA ARG A 93 12.87 -8.00 2.70
C ARG A 93 14.12 -7.14 2.68
N LEU A 94 15.08 -7.50 1.82
CA LEU A 94 16.28 -6.70 1.63
C LEU A 94 15.93 -5.35 1.00
N PRO A 95 16.51 -4.24 1.50
CA PRO A 95 16.35 -2.93 0.88
C PRO A 95 16.88 -2.96 -0.57
N ILE A 96 16.32 -2.10 -1.43
CA ILE A 96 16.63 -1.95 -2.86
C ILE A 96 16.16 -3.14 -3.70
N VAL A 97 16.68 -4.37 -3.46
CA VAL A 97 16.35 -5.58 -4.25
C VAL A 97 15.00 -6.20 -3.92
N ASN A 98 14.39 -5.85 -2.77
CA ASN A 98 13.10 -6.34 -2.29
C ASN A 98 12.98 -7.89 -2.22
N SER A 99 14.10 -8.59 -2.16
CA SER A 99 14.12 -10.03 -2.00
C SER A 99 13.72 -10.42 -0.57
N LYS A 100 12.74 -11.31 -0.43
CA LYS A 100 12.26 -11.81 0.87
C LYS A 100 13.28 -12.79 1.44
N ILE A 101 13.76 -12.51 2.64
CA ILE A 101 14.78 -13.31 3.35
C ILE A 101 14.22 -14.07 4.55
N LEU A 102 13.07 -13.62 5.08
CA LEU A 102 12.40 -14.28 6.20
C LEU A 102 10.90 -14.19 6.02
N ASP A 103 10.21 -15.31 6.12
CA ASP A 103 8.76 -15.38 6.19
C ASP A 103 8.31 -15.11 7.62
N VAL A 104 7.40 -14.15 7.81
CA VAL A 104 6.82 -13.81 9.12
C VAL A 104 5.31 -14.01 9.09
N GLY A 105 4.66 -13.58 8.03
CA GLY A 105 3.21 -13.69 7.87
C GLY A 105 2.75 -13.33 6.45
N ALA A 106 1.44 -13.36 6.27
CA ALA A 106 0.80 -13.02 5.01
C ALA A 106 -0.38 -12.05 5.26
N PRO A 107 -0.76 -11.24 4.27
CA PRO A 107 -1.94 -10.39 4.37
C PRO A 107 -3.20 -11.17 4.74
N LYS A 108 -3.97 -10.61 5.67
CA LYS A 108 -5.28 -11.13 6.06
C LYS A 108 -6.37 -10.36 5.33
N ARG A 109 -7.53 -11.00 5.15
CA ARG A 109 -8.70 -10.36 4.57
C ARG A 109 -9.14 -9.17 5.44
N GLY A 110 -9.39 -8.03 4.79
CA GLY A 110 -9.75 -6.77 5.44
C GLY A 110 -8.57 -5.87 5.81
N GLU A 111 -7.32 -6.36 5.79
CA GLU A 111 -6.15 -5.50 6.04
C GLU A 111 -5.91 -4.52 4.90
N VAL A 112 -5.44 -3.33 5.25
CA VAL A 112 -5.00 -2.32 4.27
C VAL A 112 -3.53 -2.52 3.98
N ILE A 113 -3.20 -2.78 2.72
CA ILE A 113 -1.84 -3.08 2.26
C ILE A 113 -1.28 -1.98 1.38
N VAL A 114 0.02 -1.72 1.53
CA VAL A 114 0.82 -0.96 0.58
C VAL A 114 1.62 -1.93 -0.28
N PHE A 115 1.62 -1.71 -1.57
CA PHE A 115 2.28 -2.58 -2.54
C PHE A 115 2.75 -1.79 -3.76
N ARG A 116 3.71 -2.36 -4.49
CA ARG A 116 4.17 -1.84 -5.78
C ARG A 116 3.11 -2.15 -6.83
N TYR A 117 2.65 -1.13 -7.54
CA TYR A 117 1.60 -1.26 -8.56
C TYR A 117 2.06 -2.23 -9.67
N PRO A 118 1.37 -3.36 -9.91
CA PRO A 118 1.88 -4.41 -10.78
C PRO A 118 2.24 -3.95 -12.20
N PRO A 119 1.41 -3.12 -12.89
CA PRO A 119 1.76 -2.60 -14.20
C PRO A 119 2.95 -1.62 -14.21
N LYS A 120 3.20 -0.91 -13.10
CA LYS A 120 4.29 0.06 -12.97
C LYS A 120 4.91 0.00 -11.56
N PRO A 121 5.80 -0.96 -11.27
CA PRO A 121 6.32 -1.23 -9.91
C PRO A 121 7.11 -0.09 -9.25
N LYS A 122 7.36 1.01 -9.97
CA LYS A 122 7.94 2.25 -9.43
C LYS A 122 6.93 3.11 -8.67
N ILE A 123 5.63 2.77 -8.74
CA ILE A 123 4.55 3.50 -8.09
C ILE A 123 4.00 2.62 -6.98
N SER A 124 3.85 3.19 -5.79
CA SER A 124 3.21 2.51 -4.65
C SER A 124 1.71 2.77 -4.67
N TYR A 125 0.94 1.71 -4.44
CA TYR A 125 -0.51 1.74 -4.26
C TYR A 125 -0.89 1.31 -2.86
N ILE A 126 -2.05 1.77 -2.41
CA ILE A 126 -2.66 1.36 -1.15
C ILE A 126 -4.09 0.92 -1.41
N LYS A 127 -4.46 -0.28 -0.97
CA LYS A 127 -5.80 -0.87 -1.11
C LYS A 127 -6.08 -1.83 0.04
N ARG A 128 -7.35 -2.21 0.18
CA ARG A 128 -7.78 -3.23 1.15
C ARG A 128 -7.79 -4.61 0.52
N VAL A 129 -7.29 -5.60 1.24
CA VAL A 129 -7.34 -7.01 0.83
C VAL A 129 -8.76 -7.54 0.92
N VAL A 130 -9.33 -7.90 -0.21
CA VAL A 130 -10.65 -8.52 -0.31
C VAL A 130 -10.53 -10.02 -0.52
N GLY A 131 -9.64 -10.46 -1.42
CA GLY A 131 -9.41 -11.86 -1.72
C GLY A 131 -8.01 -12.33 -1.38
N LEU A 132 -7.94 -13.51 -0.77
CA LEU A 132 -6.72 -14.25 -0.45
C LEU A 132 -6.41 -15.28 -1.54
N PRO A 133 -5.16 -15.80 -1.61
CA PRO A 133 -4.82 -16.87 -2.55
C PRO A 133 -5.78 -18.06 -2.47
N GLY A 134 -6.36 -18.44 -3.61
CA GLY A 134 -7.33 -19.52 -3.73
C GLY A 134 -8.79 -19.13 -3.50
N ASP A 135 -9.10 -17.92 -3.09
CA ASP A 135 -10.48 -17.47 -2.92
C ASP A 135 -11.22 -17.38 -4.26
N TYR A 136 -12.47 -17.79 -4.23
CA TYR A 136 -13.43 -17.56 -5.30
C TYR A 136 -14.30 -16.35 -4.95
N ILE A 137 -14.12 -15.26 -5.69
CA ILE A 137 -14.80 -13.99 -5.48
C ILE A 137 -15.86 -13.82 -6.55
N GLN A 138 -17.07 -13.44 -6.13
CA GLN A 138 -18.16 -13.13 -7.03
C GLN A 138 -18.77 -11.79 -6.66
N PHE A 139 -19.18 -11.05 -7.67
CA PHE A 139 -20.02 -9.89 -7.49
C PHE A 139 -21.30 -10.13 -8.29
N LYS A 140 -22.43 -10.23 -7.57
CA LYS A 140 -23.74 -10.55 -8.16
C LYS A 140 -24.80 -9.62 -7.61
N SER A 141 -25.53 -8.96 -8.51
CA SER A 141 -26.64 -8.05 -8.15
C SER A 141 -26.26 -7.03 -7.07
N GLY A 142 -25.07 -6.42 -7.19
CA GLY A 142 -24.58 -5.42 -6.24
C GLY A 142 -24.04 -5.98 -4.91
N GLN A 143 -23.90 -7.29 -4.81
CA GLN A 143 -23.40 -7.99 -3.61
C GLN A 143 -22.07 -8.68 -3.88
N LEU A 144 -21.12 -8.50 -2.96
CA LEU A 144 -19.87 -9.21 -2.96
C LEU A 144 -20.02 -10.53 -2.22
N LEU A 145 -19.60 -11.63 -2.84
CA LEU A 145 -19.54 -12.94 -2.24
C LEU A 145 -18.11 -13.46 -2.28
N ILE A 146 -17.68 -14.13 -1.24
CA ILE A 146 -16.37 -14.77 -1.16
C ILE A 146 -16.56 -16.22 -0.74
N ASN A 147 -16.13 -17.16 -1.57
CA ASN A 147 -16.31 -18.59 -1.37
C ASN A 147 -17.80 -18.97 -1.15
N GLY A 148 -18.71 -18.30 -1.88
CA GLY A 148 -20.15 -18.49 -1.78
C GLY A 148 -20.81 -17.79 -0.58
N GLN A 149 -20.06 -17.17 0.31
CA GLN A 149 -20.60 -16.44 1.45
C GLN A 149 -20.72 -14.95 1.12
N GLN A 150 -21.89 -14.39 1.35
CA GLN A 150 -22.13 -12.96 1.14
C GLN A 150 -21.36 -12.13 2.17
N VAL A 151 -20.66 -11.12 1.69
CA VAL A 151 -20.00 -10.12 2.55
C VAL A 151 -21.07 -9.21 3.16
N ALA A 152 -21.09 -9.14 4.49
CA ALA A 152 -22.06 -8.33 5.21
C ALA A 152 -21.82 -6.85 4.94
N LYS A 153 -22.85 -6.15 4.47
CA LYS A 153 -22.83 -4.73 4.13
C LYS A 153 -24.13 -4.08 4.62
N VAL A 154 -24.00 -3.07 5.50
CA VAL A 154 -25.13 -2.34 6.09
C VAL A 154 -24.98 -0.85 5.82
N VAL A 155 -26.04 -0.20 5.35
CA VAL A 155 -26.05 1.28 5.14
C VAL A 155 -25.89 1.98 6.49
N THR A 156 -24.91 2.85 6.61
CA THR A 156 -24.67 3.66 7.81
C THR A 156 -25.08 5.11 7.64
N GLU A 157 -24.83 5.67 6.46
CA GLU A 157 -25.08 7.07 6.19
C GLU A 157 -25.37 7.29 4.71
N VAL A 158 -26.22 8.29 4.42
CA VAL A 158 -26.46 8.80 3.07
C VAL A 158 -26.26 10.32 3.11
N GLN A 159 -25.23 10.81 2.44
CA GLN A 159 -24.95 12.23 2.33
C GLN A 159 -25.39 12.76 0.97
N ARG A 160 -25.98 13.95 0.97
CA ARG A 160 -26.21 14.76 -0.21
C ARG A 160 -25.63 16.13 0.10
N GLU A 161 -24.79 16.66 -0.77
CA GLU A 161 -24.45 18.09 -0.68
C GLU A 161 -25.70 18.91 -0.94
N GLU A 162 -26.14 19.66 0.08
CA GLU A 162 -27.48 20.28 0.14
C GLU A 162 -27.75 21.33 -0.94
N ASP A 163 -26.74 21.87 -1.61
CA ASP A 163 -26.87 23.02 -2.51
C ASP A 163 -26.76 22.72 -4.02
N GLN A 164 -26.55 21.47 -4.43
CA GLN A 164 -26.42 21.15 -5.84
C GLN A 164 -27.28 19.94 -6.24
N LEU A 165 -28.39 20.21 -6.90
CA LEU A 165 -29.28 19.17 -7.46
C LEU A 165 -28.62 18.21 -8.44
N GLU A 166 -27.40 18.54 -8.92
CA GLU A 166 -26.61 17.76 -9.87
C GLU A 166 -25.49 16.92 -9.22
N THR A 167 -25.22 17.06 -7.91
CA THR A 167 -24.23 16.24 -7.24
C THR A 167 -24.78 14.85 -6.92
N PRO A 168 -24.04 13.78 -7.24
CA PRO A 168 -24.47 12.42 -6.90
C PRO A 168 -24.55 12.27 -5.37
N LYS A 169 -25.58 11.57 -4.91
CA LYS A 169 -25.64 11.14 -3.51
C LYS A 169 -24.48 10.21 -3.20
N VAL A 170 -23.97 10.32 -2.00
CA VAL A 170 -22.91 9.45 -1.47
C VAL A 170 -23.52 8.52 -0.44
N TYR A 171 -23.37 7.23 -0.65
CA TYR A 171 -23.81 6.18 0.27
C TYR A 171 -22.63 5.58 1.00
N TYR A 172 -22.69 5.55 2.32
CA TYR A 172 -21.72 4.89 3.16
C TYR A 172 -22.30 3.59 3.70
N PHE A 173 -21.47 2.54 3.67
CA PHE A 173 -21.83 1.23 4.18
C PHE A 173 -20.76 0.74 5.14
N GLN A 174 -21.18 0.18 6.26
CA GLN A 174 -20.34 -0.65 7.09
C GLN A 174 -20.20 -2.02 6.43
N GLU A 175 -19.01 -2.37 5.98
CA GLU A 175 -18.68 -3.67 5.41
C GLU A 175 -17.85 -4.49 6.39
N THR A 176 -18.08 -5.82 6.42
CA THR A 176 -17.30 -6.74 7.25
C THR A 176 -16.55 -7.72 6.38
N LEU A 177 -15.22 -7.65 6.39
CA LEU A 177 -14.31 -8.54 5.68
C LEU A 177 -13.47 -9.35 6.68
N GLY A 178 -13.85 -10.63 6.90
CA GLY A 178 -13.23 -11.44 7.93
C GLY A 178 -13.51 -10.87 9.32
N GLU A 179 -12.46 -10.53 10.07
CA GLU A 179 -12.55 -9.92 11.40
C GLU A 179 -12.56 -8.38 11.35
N HIS A 180 -12.38 -7.78 10.17
CA HIS A 180 -12.28 -6.34 9.99
C HIS A 180 -13.61 -5.71 9.60
N GLN A 181 -14.01 -4.68 10.34
CA GLN A 181 -15.13 -3.81 10.02
C GLN A 181 -14.59 -2.46 9.55
N HIS A 182 -15.07 -1.99 8.42
CA HIS A 182 -14.66 -0.72 7.83
C HIS A 182 -15.79 -0.08 7.05
N VAL A 183 -15.66 1.19 6.75
CA VAL A 183 -16.65 1.94 5.98
C VAL A 183 -16.20 1.99 4.52
N ILE A 184 -17.13 1.69 3.62
CA ILE A 184 -16.96 1.86 2.18
C ILE A 184 -17.95 2.91 1.68
N ARG A 185 -17.65 3.53 0.53
CA ARG A 185 -18.56 4.50 -0.08
C ARG A 185 -18.83 4.20 -1.55
N TYR A 186 -20.05 4.53 -1.97
CA TYR A 186 -20.53 4.51 -3.36
C TYR A 186 -21.13 5.86 -3.73
N LEU A 187 -21.11 6.21 -5.02
CA LEU A 187 -21.74 7.39 -5.58
C LEU A 187 -23.04 6.99 -6.29
N ASP A 188 -24.14 7.72 -6.01
CA ASP A 188 -25.41 7.55 -6.74
C ASP A 188 -25.27 7.99 -8.19
N GLY A 189 -25.91 7.28 -9.12
CA GLY A 189 -25.89 7.59 -10.56
C GLY A 189 -24.67 7.08 -11.32
N ARG A 190 -23.61 6.59 -10.65
CA ARG A 190 -22.67 5.68 -11.25
C ARG A 190 -23.18 4.26 -11.04
N ASN A 191 -23.37 3.53 -12.12
CA ASN A 191 -23.64 2.13 -12.00
C ASN A 191 -22.28 1.46 -11.66
N PRO A 192 -22.04 1.03 -10.39
CA PRO A 192 -20.79 0.38 -10.02
C PRO A 192 -20.53 -0.87 -10.86
N LEU A 193 -21.55 -1.32 -11.57
CA LEU A 193 -21.55 -2.44 -12.47
C LEU A 193 -20.90 -2.11 -13.82
N VAL A 194 -21.00 -0.86 -14.31
CA VAL A 194 -20.44 -0.46 -15.62
C VAL A 194 -18.93 -0.26 -15.55
N GLU A 195 -18.38 0.14 -14.42
CA GLU A 195 -16.94 0.31 -14.26
C GLU A 195 -16.18 -1.03 -14.19
N GLN A 196 -16.88 -2.14 -13.93
CA GLN A 196 -16.33 -3.49 -13.89
C GLN A 196 -16.03 -4.08 -15.28
N PHE A 197 -16.50 -3.44 -16.35
CA PHE A 197 -16.21 -3.84 -17.73
C PHE A 197 -14.76 -3.65 -18.17
N HIS A 198 -13.95 -2.97 -17.38
CA HIS A 198 -12.56 -2.77 -17.76
C HIS A 198 -11.74 -4.05 -17.82
N PHE A 199 -12.18 -5.14 -17.15
CA PHE A 199 -11.56 -6.45 -17.36
C PHE A 199 -11.73 -6.96 -18.79
N ALA A 200 -12.89 -6.72 -19.43
CA ALA A 200 -13.08 -7.06 -20.83
C ALA A 200 -12.20 -6.21 -21.76
N GLN A 201 -11.96 -4.96 -21.41
CA GLN A 201 -11.03 -4.09 -22.16
C GLN A 201 -9.56 -4.51 -21.97
N LEU A 202 -9.22 -5.09 -20.81
CA LEU A 202 -7.87 -5.58 -20.54
C LEU A 202 -7.54 -6.86 -21.33
N LYS A 203 -8.51 -7.65 -21.80
CA LYS A 203 -8.30 -8.79 -22.71
C LYS A 203 -7.59 -8.39 -24.00
N GLY A 204 -7.77 -7.14 -24.48
CA GLY A 204 -7.06 -6.59 -25.64
C GLY A 204 -5.66 -6.05 -25.35
N ALA A 205 -5.28 -5.92 -24.08
CA ALA A 205 -4.03 -5.34 -23.63
C ALA A 205 -2.98 -6.39 -23.19
N GLU A 206 -3.19 -7.66 -23.48
CA GLU A 206 -2.36 -8.80 -23.06
C GLU A 206 -0.86 -8.62 -23.37
N ALA A 207 -0.56 -7.99 -24.51
CA ALA A 207 0.81 -7.71 -24.92
C ALA A 207 1.48 -6.58 -24.11
N LEU A 208 0.69 -5.75 -23.44
CA LEU A 208 1.18 -4.59 -22.69
C LEU A 208 1.31 -4.86 -21.19
N ILE A 209 0.60 -5.86 -20.68
CA ILE A 209 0.57 -6.20 -19.26
C ILE A 209 0.64 -7.72 -19.09
N PRO A 210 1.86 -8.31 -19.07
CA PRO A 210 2.04 -9.77 -18.97
C PRO A 210 1.37 -10.42 -17.75
N PHE A 211 1.06 -9.62 -16.74
CA PHE A 211 0.36 -10.03 -15.53
C PHE A 211 -1.14 -10.26 -15.77
N VAL A 212 -1.76 -9.44 -16.62
CA VAL A 212 -3.19 -9.56 -16.96
C VAL A 212 -3.45 -10.77 -17.85
N ALA A 213 -2.52 -11.13 -18.73
CA ALA A 213 -2.63 -12.34 -19.56
C ALA A 213 -2.81 -13.60 -18.71
N LYS A 214 -2.06 -13.70 -17.59
CA LYS A 214 -2.24 -14.81 -16.63
C LYS A 214 -3.53 -14.74 -15.83
N ALA A 215 -4.11 -13.55 -15.65
CA ALA A 215 -5.38 -13.37 -15.00
C ALA A 215 -6.58 -13.77 -15.87
N ASN A 216 -6.45 -13.64 -17.21
CA ASN A 216 -7.52 -14.00 -18.14
C ASN A 216 -7.93 -15.48 -18.07
N ASP A 217 -7.01 -16.38 -17.70
CA ASP A 217 -7.33 -17.81 -17.51
C ASP A 217 -8.21 -18.07 -16.29
N VAL A 218 -8.42 -17.07 -15.42
CA VAL A 218 -9.13 -17.17 -14.14
C VAL A 218 -10.38 -16.29 -14.09
N PHE A 219 -10.56 -15.36 -15.04
CA PHE A 219 -11.76 -14.54 -15.14
C PHE A 219 -12.84 -15.23 -15.95
N ILE A 220 -14.00 -15.39 -15.34
CA ILE A 220 -15.21 -15.85 -15.98
C ILE A 220 -16.16 -14.67 -16.06
N GLU A 221 -16.40 -14.18 -17.27
CA GLU A 221 -17.30 -13.07 -17.52
C GLU A 221 -18.74 -13.57 -17.57
N SER A 222 -19.62 -13.03 -16.77
CA SER A 222 -21.06 -13.26 -16.91
C SER A 222 -21.82 -11.94 -17.02
N ASN A 223 -22.52 -11.76 -18.13
CA ASN A 223 -23.57 -10.74 -18.37
C ASN A 223 -23.28 -9.28 -18.01
N GLY A 224 -22.04 -8.87 -17.98
CA GLY A 224 -21.65 -7.45 -17.96
C GLY A 224 -21.83 -6.69 -16.65
N ALA A 225 -22.71 -7.11 -15.78
CA ALA A 225 -22.97 -6.48 -14.48
C ALA A 225 -22.41 -7.32 -13.33
N ASP A 226 -22.45 -8.63 -13.50
CA ASP A 226 -21.95 -9.59 -12.53
C ASP A 226 -20.61 -10.13 -13.01
N TRP A 227 -19.69 -10.39 -12.11
CA TRP A 227 -18.37 -10.94 -12.41
C TRP A 227 -17.93 -11.92 -11.34
N GLU A 228 -17.05 -12.79 -11.72
CA GLU A 228 -16.43 -13.74 -10.80
C GLU A 228 -14.98 -13.99 -11.15
N VAL A 229 -14.18 -14.32 -10.13
CA VAL A 229 -12.74 -14.52 -10.27
C VAL A 229 -12.21 -15.43 -9.19
N THR A 230 -11.28 -16.31 -9.55
CA THR A 230 -10.48 -17.07 -8.58
C THR A 230 -9.12 -16.42 -8.40
N VAL A 231 -8.75 -16.13 -7.15
CA VAL A 231 -7.46 -15.51 -6.83
C VAL A 231 -6.35 -16.55 -6.99
N PRO A 232 -5.34 -16.31 -7.85
CA PRO A 232 -4.25 -17.25 -8.04
C PRO A 232 -3.42 -17.42 -6.76
N GLN A 233 -2.71 -18.55 -6.63
CA GLN A 233 -1.78 -18.78 -5.53
C GLN A 233 -0.66 -17.73 -5.52
N GLY A 234 -0.31 -17.25 -4.32
CA GLY A 234 0.69 -16.19 -4.12
C GLY A 234 0.27 -14.80 -4.60
N GLN A 235 -1.03 -14.57 -4.83
CA GLN A 235 -1.58 -13.29 -5.25
C GLN A 235 -2.78 -12.89 -4.40
N TYR A 236 -3.11 -11.59 -4.40
CA TYR A 236 -4.19 -11.01 -3.61
C TYR A 236 -5.12 -10.18 -4.50
N PHE A 237 -6.40 -10.19 -4.18
CA PHE A 237 -7.38 -9.29 -4.80
C PHE A 237 -7.65 -8.12 -3.85
N ALA A 238 -7.33 -6.91 -4.28
CA ALA A 238 -7.38 -5.72 -3.44
C ALA A 238 -8.32 -4.68 -4.04
N MET A 239 -9.17 -4.06 -3.20
CA MET A 239 -10.11 -3.01 -3.60
C MET A 239 -9.94 -1.75 -2.76
N GLY A 240 -10.29 -0.59 -3.35
CA GLY A 240 -10.39 0.64 -2.60
C GLY A 240 -11.69 0.74 -1.81
N ASP A 241 -11.67 1.43 -0.68
CA ASP A 241 -12.86 1.68 0.13
C ASP A 241 -13.79 2.69 -0.56
N ASN A 242 -13.25 3.57 -1.38
CA ASN A 242 -14.00 4.43 -2.30
C ASN A 242 -14.31 3.63 -3.59
N ARG A 243 -15.33 2.79 -3.53
CA ARG A 243 -15.65 1.76 -4.52
C ARG A 243 -15.74 2.27 -5.95
N ASP A 244 -16.35 3.43 -6.18
CA ASP A 244 -16.57 3.99 -7.52
C ASP A 244 -15.42 4.89 -8.00
N GLN A 245 -14.49 5.25 -7.11
CA GLN A 245 -13.35 6.13 -7.43
C GLN A 245 -12.01 5.46 -7.10
N SER A 246 -11.91 4.16 -7.34
CA SER A 246 -10.70 3.40 -7.08
C SER A 246 -10.25 2.59 -8.31
N ALA A 247 -9.07 2.90 -8.81
CA ALA A 247 -8.35 2.02 -9.73
C ALA A 247 -7.68 0.90 -8.91
N ASP A 248 -8.29 -0.30 -8.90
CA ASP A 248 -7.88 -1.42 -8.07
C ASP A 248 -7.89 -2.76 -8.84
N SER A 249 -7.90 -3.88 -8.15
CA SER A 249 -7.84 -5.21 -8.77
C SER A 249 -8.94 -5.48 -9.80
N ARG A 250 -10.05 -4.76 -9.72
CA ARG A 250 -11.13 -4.82 -10.73
C ARG A 250 -10.70 -4.27 -12.09
N PHE A 251 -9.62 -3.47 -12.14
CA PHE A 251 -9.12 -2.83 -13.36
C PHE A 251 -7.82 -3.45 -13.87
N TRP A 252 -6.90 -3.80 -12.97
CA TRP A 252 -5.55 -4.22 -13.36
C TRP A 252 -5.17 -5.63 -12.87
N GLY A 253 -6.10 -6.35 -12.19
CA GLY A 253 -5.90 -7.74 -11.78
C GLY A 253 -5.33 -7.89 -10.36
N PHE A 254 -4.48 -8.87 -10.14
CA PHE A 254 -4.04 -9.28 -8.82
C PHE A 254 -2.74 -8.62 -8.38
N VAL A 255 -2.55 -8.54 -7.06
CA VAL A 255 -1.30 -8.11 -6.42
C VAL A 255 -0.43 -9.33 -6.13
N PRO A 256 0.71 -9.51 -6.82
CA PRO A 256 1.64 -10.57 -6.46
C PRO A 256 2.22 -10.36 -5.07
N GLU A 257 2.48 -11.42 -4.32
CA GLU A 257 3.12 -11.36 -3.01
C GLU A 257 4.49 -10.64 -3.07
N SER A 258 5.23 -10.80 -4.16
CA SER A 258 6.51 -10.12 -4.38
C SER A 258 6.41 -8.60 -4.45
N ASN A 259 5.20 -8.07 -4.72
CA ASN A 259 4.95 -6.65 -4.81
C ASN A 259 4.57 -6.02 -3.46
N LEU A 260 4.27 -6.82 -2.44
CA LEU A 260 3.90 -6.31 -1.12
C LEU A 260 5.03 -5.50 -0.50
N THR A 261 4.66 -4.35 0.08
CA THR A 261 5.56 -3.49 0.86
C THR A 261 5.32 -3.67 2.35
N GLY A 262 4.05 -3.70 2.80
CA GLY A 262 3.70 -3.88 4.19
C GLY A 262 2.23 -3.55 4.49
N ARG A 263 1.85 -3.67 5.76
CA ARG A 263 0.51 -3.35 6.26
C ARG A 263 0.44 -1.90 6.73
N ALA A 264 -0.51 -1.14 6.21
CA ALA A 264 -0.85 0.18 6.75
C ALA A 264 -1.66 -0.02 8.04
N PHE A 265 -1.22 0.56 9.15
CA PHE A 265 -1.84 0.28 10.45
C PHE A 265 -2.19 1.51 11.28
N TYR A 266 -1.64 2.69 10.95
CA TYR A 266 -1.85 3.89 11.74
C TYR A 266 -1.77 5.16 10.87
N VAL A 267 -2.72 6.09 11.06
CA VAL A 267 -2.63 7.47 10.57
C VAL A 267 -2.01 8.30 11.68
N TRP A 268 -0.84 8.91 11.44
CA TRP A 268 -0.12 9.63 12.48
C TRP A 268 -0.14 11.15 12.32
N MET A 269 -0.52 11.64 11.13
CA MET A 269 -0.64 13.07 10.82
C MET A 269 -1.52 13.24 9.59
N HIS A 270 -2.22 14.36 9.50
CA HIS A 270 -2.89 14.82 8.29
C HIS A 270 -2.39 16.21 7.92
N LYS A 271 -2.12 16.43 6.63
CA LYS A 271 -1.77 17.75 6.09
C LYS A 271 -2.39 17.91 4.73
N GLU A 272 -3.35 18.81 4.63
CA GLU A 272 -3.94 19.20 3.35
C GLU A 272 -2.87 19.71 2.36
N PRO A 273 -3.05 19.45 1.05
CA PRO A 273 -2.16 20.00 0.03
C PRO A 273 -2.08 21.53 0.11
N GLY A 274 -0.87 22.08 -0.09
CA GLY A 274 -0.63 23.53 -0.02
C GLY A 274 0.00 24.00 1.28
N LEU A 275 -0.24 25.29 1.64
CA LEU A 275 0.36 25.95 2.82
C LEU A 275 -0.53 25.80 4.07
N HIS A 276 -0.95 24.59 4.38
CA HIS A 276 -1.72 24.27 5.58
C HIS A 276 -0.81 23.72 6.67
N LEU A 277 -1.15 23.99 7.93
CA LEU A 277 -0.47 23.38 9.06
C LEU A 277 -0.88 21.91 9.22
N PRO A 278 0.04 21.05 9.67
CA PRO A 278 -0.33 19.68 10.00
C PRO A 278 -1.39 19.61 11.09
N SER A 279 -2.30 18.65 10.98
CA SER A 279 -3.33 18.31 11.96
C SER A 279 -3.13 16.88 12.47
N PHE A 280 -3.48 16.65 13.72
CA PHE A 280 -3.45 15.34 14.36
C PHE A 280 -4.85 14.83 14.72
N SER A 281 -5.91 15.48 14.23
CA SER A 281 -7.31 15.12 14.51
C SER A 281 -7.71 13.75 13.95
N ARG A 282 -7.05 13.30 12.89
CA ARG A 282 -7.30 12.00 12.25
C ARG A 282 -6.37 10.89 12.74
N ASN A 283 -5.55 11.16 13.78
CA ASN A 283 -4.65 10.14 14.33
C ASN A 283 -5.44 8.93 14.84
N GLY A 284 -5.07 7.75 14.37
CA GLY A 284 -5.76 6.54 14.78
C GLY A 284 -5.29 5.29 14.05
N LYS A 285 -5.77 4.15 14.54
CA LYS A 285 -5.54 2.86 13.89
C LYS A 285 -6.34 2.78 12.59
N ILE A 286 -5.76 2.16 11.59
CA ILE A 286 -6.44 1.81 10.34
C ILE A 286 -7.06 0.42 10.54
N ASN A 287 -8.38 0.37 10.42
CA ASN A 287 -9.17 -0.85 10.57
C ASN A 287 -9.47 -1.49 9.22
#